data_167da1ba32c647f55dba2e1541d7a679
#
_entry.id   167da1ba32c647f55dba2e1541d7a679
#
_cell.length_a   1.000
_cell.length_b   1.000
_cell.length_c   1.000
_cell.angle_alpha   90.00
_cell.angle_beta   90.00
_cell.angle_gamma   90.00
#
_symmetry.space_group_name_H-M   'P 1'
#
loop_
_entity.id
_entity.type
_entity.pdbx_description
1 polymer ?
#
loop_
_entity_poly.entity_id
_entity_poly.type
_entity_poly.pdbx_seq_one_letter_code
_entity_poly.pdbx_strand_id
1 'polypeptide(L)'
;MSRTLESIMSERVGAACLHVPSARFGLYLALRHFFGAGDRVLIAPTNCETVLFIALAAGLRPVMAPVSPDDGNIDPDLVDWTGLAGVLTTHLYGQPDRVVRLRAECDRRGLVLIDDAAHAMLTTVDGRPAGTFGAAGVFSLAKHGRAMSGGFLTVEDPGELPALTRMRDGLLLDGGPRAQVLGALRPMLRETIYRTGLVRPMWRALKALGVIEWTGHRCAPREEELIAVLEATASREAQAGLDGLGHWLRIDLDDWRMRQGGLLRAYQRSRFRVIDRERERRLAGVELLRGLPWAARGVAGSPPAPLLRVPLAVEDRDGVVAALERHGVVPGFVYDPPLDDYLGLVPAGPTPEAARWWTRHVLPVDPLRARRVAVLLDRMGVRPTAPPPPRSPAPPPAPSAPAAEGTGARM
;
A
#
# COMPACT_ATOMS: atom_id res chain seq x y z
N MET A 1 -21.00 18.92 20.79
CA MET A 1 -20.92 18.64 19.35
C MET A 1 -20.24 17.31 19.12
N SER A 2 -20.79 16.43 18.29
CA SER A 2 -20.15 15.14 17.96
C SER A 2 -18.87 15.40 17.16
N ARG A 3 -17.73 14.82 17.57
CA ARG A 3 -16.44 14.95 16.86
C ARG A 3 -16.57 14.40 15.44
N THR A 4 -16.06 15.10 14.45
CA THR A 4 -16.04 14.65 13.05
C THR A 4 -14.97 13.57 12.86
N LEU A 5 -15.04 12.81 11.74
CA LEU A 5 -14.02 11.84 11.40
C LEU A 5 -12.64 12.52 11.20
N GLU A 6 -12.66 13.67 10.56
CA GLU A 6 -11.48 14.50 10.31
C GLU A 6 -10.84 14.95 11.63
N SER A 7 -11.63 15.47 12.58
CA SER A 7 -11.09 15.93 13.87
C SER A 7 -10.48 14.79 14.70
N ILE A 8 -11.12 13.61 14.67
CA ILE A 8 -10.58 12.43 15.36
C ILE A 8 -9.24 12.01 14.75
N MET A 9 -9.16 12.00 13.42
CA MET A 9 -7.93 11.60 12.74
C MET A 9 -6.83 12.65 12.90
N SER A 10 -7.14 13.95 12.73
CA SER A 10 -6.17 15.05 12.91
C SER A 10 -5.54 15.02 14.30
N GLU A 11 -6.35 14.81 15.33
CA GLU A 11 -5.86 14.71 16.70
C GLU A 11 -4.96 13.48 16.89
N ARG A 12 -5.29 12.35 16.23
CA ARG A 12 -4.50 11.11 16.29
C ARG A 12 -3.12 11.25 15.65
N VAL A 13 -3.03 11.93 14.52
CA VAL A 13 -1.79 12.00 13.73
C VAL A 13 -1.06 13.34 13.85
N GLY A 14 -1.66 14.34 14.48
CA GLY A 14 -1.05 15.66 14.64
C GLY A 14 -0.94 16.46 13.34
N ALA A 15 -1.75 16.13 12.32
CA ALA A 15 -1.73 16.77 11.01
C ALA A 15 -3.15 17.10 10.53
N ALA A 16 -3.28 18.07 9.64
CA ALA A 16 -4.55 18.41 9.01
C ALA A 16 -5.03 17.27 8.11
N CYS A 17 -6.31 16.89 8.21
CA CYS A 17 -6.87 15.72 7.56
C CYS A 17 -8.13 16.03 6.76
N LEU A 18 -8.28 15.38 5.61
CA LEU A 18 -9.48 15.30 4.80
C LEU A 18 -10.01 13.88 4.79
N HIS A 19 -11.27 13.66 5.16
CA HIS A 19 -11.90 12.35 5.03
C HIS A 19 -12.23 12.05 3.56
N VAL A 20 -11.93 10.83 3.13
CA VAL A 20 -12.16 10.33 1.77
C VAL A 20 -12.87 8.97 1.81
N PRO A 21 -13.66 8.60 0.80
CA PRO A 21 -14.35 7.30 0.75
C PRO A 21 -13.42 6.09 0.84
N SER A 22 -12.20 6.20 0.32
CA SER A 22 -11.16 5.16 0.39
C SER A 22 -9.76 5.77 0.36
N ALA A 23 -8.77 5.05 0.90
CA ALA A 23 -7.36 5.45 0.79
C ALA A 23 -6.91 5.57 -0.67
N ARG A 24 -7.42 4.71 -1.56
CA ARG A 24 -7.14 4.73 -3.01
C ARG A 24 -7.55 6.06 -3.64
N PHE A 25 -8.75 6.54 -3.29
CA PHE A 25 -9.20 7.85 -3.76
C PHE A 25 -8.38 8.99 -3.17
N GLY A 26 -8.01 8.90 -1.88
CA GLY A 26 -7.09 9.85 -1.25
C GLY A 26 -5.73 9.89 -1.94
N LEU A 27 -5.17 8.73 -2.29
CA LEU A 27 -3.92 8.63 -3.02
C LEU A 27 -4.01 9.26 -4.42
N TYR A 28 -5.09 9.00 -5.14
CA TYR A 28 -5.34 9.65 -6.44
C TYR A 28 -5.37 11.17 -6.32
N LEU A 29 -6.09 11.70 -5.33
CA LEU A 29 -6.17 13.15 -5.09
C LEU A 29 -4.79 13.74 -4.79
N ALA A 30 -3.99 13.08 -3.92
CA ALA A 30 -2.63 13.51 -3.60
C ALA A 30 -1.75 13.54 -4.85
N LEU A 31 -1.74 12.46 -5.62
CA LEU A 31 -0.90 12.37 -6.82
C LEU A 31 -1.30 13.40 -7.88
N ARG A 32 -2.59 13.62 -8.09
CA ARG A 32 -3.09 14.61 -9.06
C ARG A 32 -2.85 16.05 -8.62
N HIS A 33 -2.78 16.30 -7.31
CA HIS A 33 -2.58 17.63 -6.77
C HIS A 33 -1.11 18.06 -6.75
N PHE A 34 -0.23 17.15 -6.36
CA PHE A 34 1.17 17.46 -6.12
C PHE A 34 2.09 17.19 -7.32
N PHE A 35 1.61 16.51 -8.37
CA PHE A 35 2.41 16.19 -9.56
C PHE A 35 1.73 16.63 -10.85
N GLY A 36 2.57 16.94 -11.84
CA GLY A 36 2.16 17.19 -13.21
C GLY A 36 2.00 15.90 -14.03
N ALA A 37 1.24 15.98 -15.13
CA ALA A 37 1.14 14.86 -16.07
C ALA A 37 2.50 14.57 -16.71
N GLY A 38 2.88 13.28 -16.71
CA GLY A 38 4.17 12.82 -17.24
C GLY A 38 5.31 12.84 -16.23
N ASP A 39 5.08 13.32 -14.99
CA ASP A 39 6.09 13.32 -13.94
C ASP A 39 6.51 11.89 -13.57
N ARG A 40 7.83 11.71 -13.36
CA ARG A 40 8.42 10.44 -12.96
C ARG A 40 8.40 10.30 -11.45
N VAL A 41 7.67 9.29 -10.94
CA VAL A 41 7.51 9.04 -9.50
C VAL A 41 8.06 7.68 -9.13
N LEU A 42 8.97 7.67 -8.16
CA LEU A 42 9.58 6.45 -7.62
C LEU A 42 8.57 5.69 -6.76
N ILE A 43 8.40 4.38 -7.01
CA ILE A 43 7.46 3.50 -6.31
C ILE A 43 8.13 2.15 -6.04
N ALA A 44 7.95 1.58 -4.84
CA ALA A 44 8.45 0.23 -4.53
C ALA A 44 7.73 -0.83 -5.39
N PRO A 45 8.46 -1.72 -6.10
CA PRO A 45 7.86 -2.79 -6.90
C PRO A 45 7.15 -3.87 -6.06
N THR A 46 7.41 -3.93 -4.78
CA THR A 46 6.80 -4.86 -3.80
C THR A 46 5.42 -4.42 -3.31
N ASN A 47 4.84 -3.41 -3.94
CA ASN A 47 3.59 -2.78 -3.53
C ASN A 47 2.35 -3.46 -4.13
N CYS A 48 1.18 -3.00 -3.68
CA CYS A 48 -0.11 -3.37 -4.26
C CYS A 48 -0.23 -2.82 -5.69
N GLU A 49 -0.66 -3.65 -6.63
CA GLU A 49 -0.93 -3.28 -8.02
C GLU A 49 -1.86 -2.06 -8.15
N THR A 50 -2.81 -1.92 -7.22
CA THR A 50 -3.71 -0.75 -7.19
C THR A 50 -2.94 0.57 -7.08
N VAL A 51 -1.80 0.60 -6.39
CA VAL A 51 -0.95 1.81 -6.27
C VAL A 51 -0.37 2.19 -7.63
N LEU A 52 0.10 1.19 -8.39
CA LEU A 52 0.59 1.39 -9.75
C LEU A 52 -0.50 2.00 -10.65
N PHE A 53 -1.73 1.42 -10.61
CA PHE A 53 -2.82 1.91 -11.46
C PHE A 53 -3.28 3.31 -11.09
N ILE A 54 -3.29 3.65 -9.80
CA ILE A 54 -3.61 5.00 -9.35
C ILE A 54 -2.55 5.99 -9.85
N ALA A 55 -1.28 5.64 -9.82
CA ALA A 55 -0.23 6.48 -10.37
C ALA A 55 -0.39 6.69 -11.89
N LEU A 56 -0.67 5.62 -12.62
CA LEU A 56 -0.97 5.70 -14.07
C LEU A 56 -2.22 6.54 -14.34
N ALA A 57 -3.32 6.30 -13.60
CA ALA A 57 -4.56 7.07 -13.74
C ALA A 57 -4.38 8.56 -13.38
N ALA A 58 -3.43 8.87 -12.51
CA ALA A 58 -3.03 10.25 -12.23
C ALA A 58 -2.18 10.87 -13.37
N GLY A 59 -1.85 10.12 -14.41
CA GLY A 59 -1.05 10.56 -15.54
C GLY A 59 0.45 10.55 -15.28
N LEU A 60 0.91 9.83 -14.26
CA LEU A 60 2.31 9.78 -13.88
C LEU A 60 3.06 8.66 -14.60
N ARG A 61 4.38 8.73 -14.58
CA ARG A 61 5.30 7.71 -15.06
C ARG A 61 5.96 7.01 -13.86
N PRO A 62 5.47 5.84 -13.44
CA PRO A 62 6.07 5.08 -12.35
C PRO A 62 7.50 4.67 -12.69
N VAL A 63 8.40 4.81 -11.72
CA VAL A 63 9.78 4.31 -11.76
C VAL A 63 9.94 3.33 -10.62
N MET A 64 10.39 2.10 -10.91
CA MET A 64 10.55 1.07 -9.89
C MET A 64 11.78 1.32 -9.05
N ALA A 65 11.55 1.42 -7.73
CA ALA A 65 12.62 1.64 -6.76
C ALA A 65 13.42 0.35 -6.51
N PRO A 66 14.72 0.44 -6.25
CA PRO A 66 15.43 -0.62 -5.58
C PRO A 66 14.86 -0.80 -4.17
N VAL A 67 14.73 -2.06 -3.74
CA VAL A 67 14.20 -2.38 -2.40
C VAL A 67 15.18 -3.24 -1.62
N SER A 68 15.12 -3.10 -0.29
CA SER A 68 15.85 -3.96 0.61
C SER A 68 15.23 -5.36 0.64
N PRO A 69 16.02 -6.41 0.54
CA PRO A 69 15.53 -7.78 0.67
C PRO A 69 15.09 -8.12 2.10
N ASP A 70 15.43 -7.30 3.09
CA ASP A 70 15.12 -7.54 4.50
C ASP A 70 13.67 -7.20 4.86
N ASP A 71 13.08 -6.21 4.17
CA ASP A 71 11.75 -5.68 4.48
C ASP A 71 10.88 -5.34 3.25
N GLY A 72 11.45 -5.42 2.05
CA GLY A 72 10.73 -5.10 0.81
C GLY A 72 10.47 -3.60 0.61
N ASN A 73 10.96 -2.73 1.46
CA ASN A 73 10.81 -1.28 1.39
C ASN A 73 11.93 -0.65 0.56
N ILE A 74 11.76 0.61 0.14
CA ILE A 74 12.73 1.32 -0.71
C ILE A 74 14.10 1.37 -0.03
N ASP A 75 15.15 1.07 -0.78
CA ASP A 75 16.52 1.29 -0.37
C ASP A 75 17.06 2.59 -0.98
N PRO A 76 17.07 3.70 -0.23
CA PRO A 76 17.45 5.01 -0.75
C PRO A 76 18.92 5.11 -1.16
N ASP A 77 19.79 4.20 -0.70
CA ASP A 77 21.22 4.19 -1.08
C ASP A 77 21.45 3.68 -2.51
N LEU A 78 20.50 2.94 -3.05
CA LEU A 78 20.56 2.36 -4.39
C LEU A 78 19.70 3.11 -5.41
N VAL A 79 19.00 4.18 -5.02
CA VAL A 79 18.10 4.93 -5.90
C VAL A 79 18.89 5.81 -6.88
N ASP A 80 18.58 5.67 -8.17
CA ASP A 80 18.93 6.70 -9.16
C ASP A 80 17.88 7.82 -9.12
N TRP A 81 18.26 8.95 -8.56
CA TRP A 81 17.39 10.11 -8.37
C TRP A 81 17.22 10.97 -9.62
N THR A 82 17.89 10.62 -10.72
CA THR A 82 17.95 11.46 -11.92
C THR A 82 16.59 11.58 -12.58
N GLY A 83 16.11 12.81 -12.74
CA GLY A 83 14.86 13.13 -13.44
C GLY A 83 13.60 12.64 -12.73
N LEU A 84 13.66 12.33 -11.44
CA LEU A 84 12.46 12.10 -10.62
C LEU A 84 11.81 13.42 -10.25
N ALA A 85 10.47 13.45 -10.20
CA ALA A 85 9.67 14.53 -9.63
C ALA A 85 9.33 14.28 -8.16
N GLY A 86 9.29 13.01 -7.75
CA GLY A 86 9.03 12.65 -6.36
C GLY A 86 9.06 11.17 -6.08
N VAL A 87 8.68 10.85 -4.84
CA VAL A 87 8.64 9.51 -4.28
C VAL A 87 7.27 9.23 -3.69
N LEU A 88 6.71 8.09 -4.01
CA LEU A 88 5.59 7.50 -3.29
C LEU A 88 6.14 6.36 -2.42
N THR A 89 6.36 6.65 -1.14
CA THR A 89 6.74 5.64 -0.15
C THR A 89 5.52 4.92 0.37
N THR A 90 5.64 3.64 0.70
CA THR A 90 4.56 2.84 1.28
C THR A 90 5.09 2.04 2.45
N HIS A 91 4.50 2.20 3.62
CA HIS A 91 4.82 1.41 4.81
C HIS A 91 4.22 0.00 4.67
N LEU A 92 4.91 -0.86 3.92
CA LEU A 92 4.42 -2.18 3.53
C LEU A 92 4.07 -3.03 4.76
N TYR A 93 2.84 -3.57 4.81
CA TYR A 93 2.31 -4.34 5.94
C TYR A 93 2.25 -3.59 7.30
N GLY A 94 2.51 -2.30 7.30
CA GLY A 94 2.62 -1.45 8.49
C GLY A 94 4.06 -1.36 9.03
N GLN A 95 5.02 -2.03 8.39
CA GLN A 95 6.44 -1.86 8.69
C GLN A 95 6.90 -0.50 8.12
N PRO A 96 7.55 0.34 8.92
CA PRO A 96 7.97 1.65 8.44
C PRO A 96 9.00 1.52 7.32
N ASP A 97 8.78 2.28 6.24
CA ASP A 97 9.82 2.52 5.24
C ASP A 97 10.89 3.46 5.83
N ARG A 98 11.97 3.67 5.14
CA ARG A 98 13.07 4.59 5.51
C ARG A 98 12.66 6.05 5.29
N VAL A 99 11.44 6.39 5.73
CA VAL A 99 10.73 7.64 5.39
C VAL A 99 11.50 8.89 5.82
N VAL A 100 12.24 8.85 6.94
CA VAL A 100 13.09 9.99 7.38
C VAL A 100 14.21 10.26 6.38
N ARG A 101 14.86 9.20 5.88
CA ARG A 101 15.92 9.32 4.87
C ARG A 101 15.35 9.73 3.51
N LEU A 102 14.22 9.13 3.10
CA LEU A 102 13.52 9.49 1.87
C LEU A 102 13.09 10.96 1.89
N ARG A 103 12.57 11.44 3.03
CA ARG A 103 12.23 12.86 3.19
C ARG A 103 13.47 13.76 3.03
N ALA A 104 14.55 13.45 3.71
CA ALA A 104 15.79 14.23 3.62
C ALA A 104 16.34 14.27 2.18
N GLU A 105 16.28 13.15 1.44
CA GLU A 105 16.69 13.11 0.03
C GLU A 105 15.75 13.93 -0.86
N CYS A 106 14.44 13.87 -0.63
CA CYS A 106 13.46 14.68 -1.35
C CYS A 106 13.68 16.17 -1.10
N ASP A 107 13.84 16.59 0.16
CA ASP A 107 14.08 17.99 0.52
C ASP A 107 15.35 18.54 -0.14
N ARG A 108 16.44 17.76 -0.10
CA ARG A 108 17.71 18.15 -0.71
C ARG A 108 17.62 18.33 -2.23
N ARG A 109 16.71 17.65 -2.89
CA ARG A 109 16.56 17.64 -4.36
C ARG A 109 15.35 18.44 -4.85
N GLY A 110 14.54 18.98 -3.96
CA GLY A 110 13.28 19.65 -4.30
C GLY A 110 12.23 18.70 -4.87
N LEU A 111 12.21 17.43 -4.40
CA LEU A 111 11.27 16.40 -4.84
C LEU A 111 10.07 16.34 -3.89
N VAL A 112 8.92 15.96 -4.42
CA VAL A 112 7.72 15.72 -3.60
C VAL A 112 7.77 14.33 -2.99
N LEU A 113 7.47 14.21 -1.69
CA LEU A 113 7.25 12.93 -1.01
C LEU A 113 5.77 12.76 -0.73
N ILE A 114 5.18 11.65 -1.17
CA ILE A 114 3.84 11.18 -0.75
C ILE A 114 4.03 9.95 0.14
N ASP A 115 3.36 9.97 1.30
CA ASP A 115 3.56 9.01 2.39
C ASP A 115 2.35 8.09 2.54
N ASP A 116 2.35 6.92 1.85
CA ASP A 116 1.26 5.95 1.93
C ASP A 116 1.33 5.11 3.20
N ALA A 117 0.55 5.51 4.18
CA ALA A 117 0.33 4.81 5.45
C ALA A 117 -0.97 3.99 5.49
N ALA A 118 -1.50 3.56 4.33
CA ALA A 118 -2.73 2.75 4.29
C ALA A 118 -2.62 1.48 5.16
N HIS A 119 -1.44 0.91 5.32
CA HIS A 119 -1.16 -0.23 6.20
C HIS A 119 -0.62 0.17 7.58
N ALA A 120 -0.35 1.45 7.85
CA ALA A 120 0.49 1.91 8.95
C ALA A 120 -0.21 2.84 9.95
N MET A 121 -1.54 2.74 10.11
CA MET A 121 -2.32 3.62 10.99
C MET A 121 -1.88 3.62 12.46
N LEU A 122 -1.16 2.60 12.90
CA LEU A 122 -0.63 2.45 14.26
C LEU A 122 0.89 2.60 14.32
N THR A 123 1.55 2.80 13.19
CA THR A 123 3.00 2.87 13.09
C THR A 123 3.49 4.29 13.33
N THR A 124 4.56 4.40 14.10
CA THR A 124 5.31 5.65 14.31
C THR A 124 6.77 5.44 13.95
N VAL A 125 7.42 6.50 13.48
CA VAL A 125 8.86 6.57 13.23
C VAL A 125 9.39 7.73 14.05
N ASP A 126 10.32 7.49 14.96
CA ASP A 126 10.86 8.48 15.90
C ASP A 126 9.77 9.28 16.64
N GLY A 127 8.69 8.58 17.06
CA GLY A 127 7.56 9.18 17.76
C GLY A 127 6.55 9.93 16.87
N ARG A 128 6.84 10.15 15.59
CA ARG A 128 5.96 10.80 14.62
C ARG A 128 5.14 9.74 13.85
N PRO A 129 3.81 9.89 13.69
CA PRO A 129 3.00 8.95 12.93
C PRO A 129 3.44 8.81 11.47
N ALA A 130 3.58 7.59 10.99
CA ALA A 130 3.70 7.30 9.56
C ALA A 130 2.50 7.91 8.82
N GLY A 131 2.69 8.37 7.58
CA GLY A 131 1.66 9.10 6.83
C GLY A 131 1.63 10.61 7.11
N THR A 132 2.65 11.14 7.79
CA THR A 132 2.77 12.58 8.03
C THR A 132 4.12 13.15 7.59
N PHE A 133 4.99 12.35 6.99
CA PHE A 133 6.35 12.77 6.60
C PHE A 133 6.41 13.42 5.22
N GLY A 134 5.39 13.23 4.38
CA GLY A 134 5.33 13.80 3.02
C GLY A 134 4.53 15.09 2.94
N ALA A 135 4.56 15.74 1.76
CA ALA A 135 3.66 16.84 1.42
C ALA A 135 2.19 16.44 1.62
N ALA A 136 1.89 15.16 1.35
CA ALA A 136 0.64 14.51 1.72
C ALA A 136 0.87 13.08 2.20
N GLY A 137 -0.08 12.57 3.01
CA GLY A 137 -0.10 11.18 3.42
C GLY A 137 -1.50 10.57 3.32
N VAL A 138 -1.57 9.23 3.27
CA VAL A 138 -2.84 8.53 3.05
C VAL A 138 -3.03 7.40 4.06
N PHE A 139 -4.22 7.30 4.63
CA PHE A 139 -4.59 6.27 5.62
C PHE A 139 -5.85 5.50 5.21
N SER A 140 -5.93 4.22 5.59
CA SER A 140 -7.07 3.36 5.31
C SER A 140 -7.76 2.85 6.58
N LEU A 141 -9.05 3.16 6.75
CA LEU A 141 -9.88 2.55 7.78
C LEU A 141 -10.27 1.09 7.45
N ALA A 142 -10.22 0.71 6.18
CA ALA A 142 -10.54 -0.65 5.76
C ALA A 142 -9.53 -1.68 6.25
N LYS A 143 -8.30 -1.27 6.53
CA LYS A 143 -7.21 -2.15 6.97
C LYS A 143 -7.30 -2.41 8.49
N HIS A 144 -6.71 -1.57 9.32
CA HIS A 144 -6.75 -1.74 10.79
C HIS A 144 -8.17 -1.64 11.36
N GLY A 145 -9.00 -0.73 10.87
CA GLY A 145 -10.37 -0.51 11.33
C GLY A 145 -11.36 -1.56 10.84
N ARG A 146 -11.01 -2.33 9.81
CA ARG A 146 -11.91 -3.29 9.14
C ARG A 146 -13.24 -2.66 8.70
N ALA A 147 -13.21 -1.37 8.34
CA ALA A 147 -14.41 -0.60 8.03
C ALA A 147 -14.96 -0.86 6.61
N MET A 148 -14.33 -1.72 5.84
CA MET A 148 -14.54 -1.97 4.40
C MET A 148 -14.24 -0.76 3.51
N SER A 149 -14.52 0.46 3.95
CA SER A 149 -14.32 1.71 3.23
C SER A 149 -13.89 2.81 4.21
N GLY A 150 -13.58 3.98 3.68
CA GLY A 150 -13.08 5.12 4.43
C GLY A 150 -11.57 5.20 4.45
N GLY A 151 -11.09 6.41 4.33
CA GLY A 151 -9.69 6.77 4.42
C GLY A 151 -9.52 8.23 4.79
N PHE A 152 -8.28 8.64 4.93
CA PHE A 152 -7.90 10.02 5.19
C PHE A 152 -6.73 10.40 4.32
N LEU A 153 -6.77 11.63 3.85
CA LEU A 153 -5.65 12.33 3.26
C LEU A 153 -5.15 13.33 4.29
N THR A 154 -3.88 13.25 4.66
CA THR A 154 -3.19 14.27 5.46
C THR A 154 -2.39 15.19 4.56
N VAL A 155 -2.17 16.41 5.00
CA VAL A 155 -1.31 17.38 4.32
C VAL A 155 -0.34 18.01 5.32
N GLU A 156 0.86 18.31 4.85
CA GLU A 156 1.87 19.05 5.61
C GLU A 156 1.43 20.51 5.75
N ASP A 157 1.04 21.16 4.65
CA ASP A 157 0.47 22.50 4.64
C ASP A 157 -1.07 22.47 4.67
N PRO A 158 -1.73 22.91 5.76
CA PRO A 158 -3.18 23.00 5.82
C PRO A 158 -3.81 23.89 4.74
N GLY A 159 -3.03 24.80 4.13
CA GLY A 159 -3.48 25.64 3.02
C GLY A 159 -3.88 24.86 1.76
N GLU A 160 -3.45 23.62 1.63
CA GLU A 160 -3.81 22.74 0.50
C GLU A 160 -5.22 22.11 0.64
N LEU A 161 -5.76 22.03 1.86
CA LEU A 161 -7.06 21.38 2.10
C LEU A 161 -8.22 21.95 1.29
N PRO A 162 -8.37 23.28 1.08
CA PRO A 162 -9.47 23.81 0.26
C PRO A 162 -9.42 23.34 -1.19
N ALA A 163 -8.24 23.25 -1.79
CA ALA A 163 -8.08 22.76 -3.16
C ALA A 163 -8.38 21.26 -3.28
N LEU A 164 -7.83 20.46 -2.36
CA LEU A 164 -8.08 19.02 -2.28
C LEU A 164 -9.55 18.70 -1.96
N THR A 165 -10.21 19.50 -1.14
CA THR A 165 -11.65 19.36 -0.84
C THR A 165 -12.50 19.61 -2.09
N ARG A 166 -12.22 20.68 -2.84
CA ARG A 166 -12.92 20.95 -4.10
C ARG A 166 -12.72 19.83 -5.10
N MET A 167 -11.47 19.35 -5.27
CA MET A 167 -11.16 18.24 -6.15
C MET A 167 -11.91 16.97 -5.73
N ARG A 168 -11.86 16.61 -4.43
CA ARG A 168 -12.63 15.48 -3.89
C ARG A 168 -14.10 15.57 -4.22
N ASP A 169 -14.72 16.70 -3.90
CA ASP A 169 -16.17 16.89 -4.02
C ASP A 169 -16.64 16.87 -5.47
N GLY A 170 -15.80 17.35 -6.41
CA GLY A 170 -16.06 17.29 -7.85
C GLY A 170 -15.93 15.91 -8.46
N LEU A 171 -15.21 14.98 -7.81
CA LEU A 171 -14.94 13.62 -8.31
C LEU A 171 -15.77 12.55 -7.59
N LEU A 172 -16.48 12.90 -6.52
CA LEU A 172 -17.34 11.97 -5.81
C LEU A 172 -18.55 11.55 -6.66
N LEU A 173 -18.86 10.26 -6.62
CA LEU A 173 -20.09 9.73 -7.21
C LEU A 173 -21.24 9.83 -6.20
N ASP A 174 -22.38 10.26 -6.65
CA ASP A 174 -23.63 10.29 -5.87
C ASP A 174 -24.44 9.01 -6.15
N GLY A 175 -24.38 8.04 -5.25
CA GLY A 175 -25.06 6.74 -5.41
C GLY A 175 -26.54 6.72 -5.05
N GLY A 176 -27.14 7.84 -4.70
CA GLY A 176 -28.52 7.93 -4.25
C GLY A 176 -28.79 7.26 -2.87
N PRO A 177 -30.02 7.40 -2.33
CA PRO A 177 -30.34 6.91 -0.97
C PRO A 177 -30.19 5.40 -0.80
N ARG A 178 -30.54 4.61 -1.82
CA ARG A 178 -30.44 3.12 -1.78
C ARG A 178 -29.01 2.66 -1.67
N ALA A 179 -28.09 3.22 -2.46
CA ALA A 179 -26.68 2.87 -2.42
C ALA A 179 -26.02 3.28 -1.07
N GLN A 180 -26.41 4.43 -0.51
CA GLN A 180 -25.95 4.86 0.81
C GLN A 180 -26.41 3.91 1.93
N VAL A 181 -27.64 3.41 1.90
CA VAL A 181 -28.14 2.42 2.87
C VAL A 181 -27.42 1.07 2.71
N LEU A 182 -27.30 0.57 1.47
CA LEU A 182 -26.57 -0.68 1.21
C LEU A 182 -25.10 -0.57 1.60
N GLY A 183 -24.44 0.55 1.29
CA GLY A 183 -23.06 0.81 1.69
C GLY A 183 -22.87 0.82 3.20
N ALA A 184 -23.87 1.25 3.97
CA ALA A 184 -23.84 1.19 5.45
C ALA A 184 -24.14 -0.20 6.00
N LEU A 185 -25.03 -0.96 5.37
CA LEU A 185 -25.42 -2.30 5.83
C LEU A 185 -24.35 -3.36 5.58
N ARG A 186 -23.63 -3.28 4.45
CA ARG A 186 -22.59 -4.25 4.07
C ARG A 186 -21.51 -4.45 5.16
N PRO A 187 -20.86 -3.42 5.71
CA PRO A 187 -19.87 -3.59 6.76
C PRO A 187 -20.45 -4.15 8.05
N MET A 188 -21.71 -3.83 8.38
CA MET A 188 -22.39 -4.38 9.56
C MET A 188 -22.69 -5.87 9.37
N LEU A 189 -23.18 -6.26 8.20
CA LEU A 189 -23.44 -7.67 7.86
C LEU A 189 -22.14 -8.48 7.89
N ARG A 190 -21.07 -7.96 7.29
CA ARG A 190 -19.74 -8.59 7.33
C ARG A 190 -19.25 -8.78 8.76
N GLU A 191 -19.35 -7.77 9.61
CA GLU A 191 -18.97 -7.86 11.03
C GLU A 191 -19.76 -8.97 11.76
N THR A 192 -21.07 -9.05 11.51
CA THR A 192 -21.94 -10.10 12.08
C THR A 192 -21.49 -11.49 11.62
N ILE A 193 -21.21 -11.67 10.34
CA ILE A 193 -20.72 -12.93 9.79
C ILE A 193 -19.38 -13.35 10.39
N TYR A 194 -18.47 -12.40 10.60
CA TYR A 194 -17.19 -12.67 11.27
C TYR A 194 -17.39 -13.07 12.73
N ARG A 195 -18.33 -12.44 13.45
CA ARG A 195 -18.64 -12.74 14.84
C ARG A 195 -19.34 -14.09 15.03
N THR A 196 -20.21 -14.47 14.11
CA THR A 196 -20.98 -15.72 14.17
C THR A 196 -20.21 -16.94 13.66
N GLY A 197 -18.99 -16.77 13.15
CA GLY A 197 -18.20 -17.87 12.60
C GLY A 197 -18.68 -18.39 11.22
N LEU A 198 -19.70 -17.76 10.63
CA LEU A 198 -20.27 -18.13 9.33
C LEU A 198 -19.39 -17.74 8.12
N VAL A 199 -18.18 -17.27 8.35
CA VAL A 199 -17.23 -16.88 7.29
C VAL A 199 -16.94 -18.04 6.33
N ARG A 200 -16.68 -19.26 6.87
CA ARG A 200 -16.33 -20.43 6.05
C ARG A 200 -17.47 -20.90 5.13
N PRO A 201 -18.68 -21.13 5.63
CA PRO A 201 -19.76 -21.59 4.78
C PRO A 201 -20.13 -20.53 3.73
N MET A 202 -20.14 -19.26 4.10
CA MET A 202 -20.43 -18.17 3.17
C MET A 202 -19.35 -18.01 2.10
N TRP A 203 -18.08 -18.10 2.46
CA TRP A 203 -16.97 -18.07 1.49
C TRP A 203 -17.07 -19.20 0.47
N ARG A 204 -17.39 -20.42 0.93
CA ARG A 204 -17.62 -21.56 0.05
C ARG A 204 -18.81 -21.35 -0.90
N ALA A 205 -19.90 -20.79 -0.38
CA ALA A 205 -21.09 -20.49 -1.18
C ALA A 205 -20.80 -19.43 -2.25
N LEU A 206 -20.13 -18.33 -1.89
CA LEU A 206 -19.75 -17.25 -2.82
C LEU A 206 -18.78 -17.74 -3.91
N LYS A 207 -17.85 -18.62 -3.55
CA LYS A 207 -16.94 -19.24 -4.53
C LYS A 207 -17.66 -20.22 -5.45
N ALA A 208 -18.59 -21.02 -4.91
CA ALA A 208 -19.41 -21.95 -5.72
C ALA A 208 -20.37 -21.21 -6.68
N LEU A 209 -20.80 -20.01 -6.33
CA LEU A 209 -21.65 -19.15 -7.15
C LEU A 209 -20.85 -18.29 -8.14
N GLY A 210 -19.52 -18.43 -8.20
CA GLY A 210 -18.69 -17.62 -9.10
C GLY A 210 -18.64 -16.12 -8.77
N VAL A 211 -19.17 -15.72 -7.60
CA VAL A 211 -19.16 -14.32 -7.15
C VAL A 211 -17.76 -13.86 -6.74
N ILE A 212 -16.90 -14.81 -6.37
CA ILE A 212 -15.51 -14.58 -5.98
C ILE A 212 -14.61 -15.44 -6.87
N GLU A 213 -14.02 -14.84 -7.88
CA GLU A 213 -13.01 -15.48 -8.74
C GLU A 213 -11.63 -15.61 -8.08
N TRP A 214 -11.53 -15.33 -6.78
CA TRP A 214 -10.27 -15.21 -6.07
C TRP A 214 -9.60 -16.53 -5.75
N THR A 215 -8.37 -16.66 -6.19
CA THR A 215 -7.39 -17.55 -5.56
C THR A 215 -6.72 -16.80 -4.40
N GLY A 216 -7.43 -16.67 -3.31
CA GLY A 216 -7.03 -16.27 -1.95
C GLY A 216 -6.16 -15.03 -1.73
N HIS A 217 -5.11 -14.74 -2.50
CA HIS A 217 -4.09 -13.76 -2.09
C HIS A 217 -3.50 -12.92 -3.20
N ARG A 218 -3.83 -13.18 -4.45
CA ARG A 218 -3.28 -12.48 -5.61
C ARG A 218 -4.39 -11.78 -6.36
N CYS A 219 -4.23 -10.49 -6.61
CA CYS A 219 -4.95 -9.79 -7.65
C CYS A 219 -4.03 -9.79 -8.88
N ALA A 220 -4.24 -10.71 -9.81
CA ALA A 220 -3.56 -10.62 -11.10
C ALA A 220 -4.38 -9.69 -11.99
N PRO A 221 -3.86 -8.53 -12.40
CA PRO A 221 -4.50 -7.70 -13.40
C PRO A 221 -4.56 -8.43 -14.73
N ARG A 222 -5.61 -8.16 -15.49
CA ARG A 222 -5.69 -8.63 -16.87
C ARG A 222 -5.01 -7.60 -17.77
N GLU A 223 -4.23 -8.06 -18.72
CA GLU A 223 -3.50 -7.21 -19.67
C GLU A 223 -4.45 -6.23 -20.39
N GLU A 224 -5.61 -6.70 -20.81
CA GLU A 224 -6.64 -5.89 -21.46
C GLU A 224 -7.13 -4.72 -20.58
N GLU A 225 -7.23 -4.94 -19.28
CA GLU A 225 -7.63 -3.91 -18.32
C GLU A 225 -6.52 -2.87 -18.11
N LEU A 226 -5.25 -3.29 -18.13
CA LEU A 226 -4.11 -2.38 -18.08
C LEU A 226 -4.06 -1.49 -19.31
N ILE A 227 -4.25 -2.05 -20.50
CA ILE A 227 -4.33 -1.31 -21.75
C ILE A 227 -5.45 -0.27 -21.66
N ALA A 228 -6.65 -0.65 -21.19
CA ALA A 228 -7.78 0.26 -21.03
C ALA A 228 -7.47 1.43 -20.07
N VAL A 229 -6.73 1.18 -18.98
CA VAL A 229 -6.27 2.24 -18.07
C VAL A 229 -5.26 3.16 -18.77
N LEU A 230 -4.30 2.61 -19.50
CA LEU A 230 -3.30 3.39 -20.23
C LEU A 230 -3.93 4.25 -21.33
N GLU A 231 -4.90 3.73 -22.06
CA GLU A 231 -5.67 4.47 -23.06
C GLU A 231 -6.50 5.60 -22.44
N ALA A 232 -7.19 5.30 -21.32
CA ALA A 232 -7.95 6.30 -20.58
C ALA A 232 -7.07 7.40 -19.99
N THR A 233 -5.82 7.10 -19.58
CA THR A 233 -4.88 8.09 -19.05
C THR A 233 -4.23 8.93 -20.13
N ALA A 234 -4.20 8.46 -21.37
CA ALA A 234 -3.75 9.26 -22.51
C ALA A 234 -4.69 10.45 -22.79
N SER A 235 -5.95 10.37 -22.36
CA SER A 235 -6.87 11.52 -22.39
C SER A 235 -6.52 12.50 -21.26
N ARG A 236 -6.47 13.80 -21.56
CA ARG A 236 -6.14 14.86 -20.60
C ARG A 236 -7.25 15.13 -19.55
N GLU A 237 -8.38 14.45 -19.64
CA GLU A 237 -9.49 14.61 -18.70
C GLU A 237 -9.25 13.78 -17.44
N ALA A 238 -9.15 14.43 -16.27
CA ALA A 238 -8.93 13.79 -14.98
C ALA A 238 -9.94 12.65 -14.67
N GLN A 239 -11.15 12.75 -15.21
CA GLN A 239 -12.22 11.79 -14.99
C GLN A 239 -12.05 10.51 -15.81
N ALA A 240 -11.48 10.59 -17.00
CA ALA A 240 -11.25 9.41 -17.85
C ALA A 240 -10.27 8.41 -17.21
N GLY A 241 -9.22 8.89 -16.52
CA GLY A 241 -8.29 8.03 -15.77
C GLY A 241 -8.95 7.28 -14.61
N LEU A 242 -9.93 7.92 -13.93
CA LEU A 242 -10.67 7.31 -12.82
C LEU A 242 -11.68 6.25 -13.30
N ASP A 243 -12.32 6.45 -14.43
CA ASP A 243 -13.30 5.51 -14.97
C ASP A 243 -12.63 4.20 -15.41
N GLY A 244 -11.41 4.25 -15.94
CA GLY A 244 -10.57 3.07 -16.20
C GLY A 244 -10.26 2.27 -14.93
N LEU A 245 -10.10 2.91 -13.77
CA LEU A 245 -9.88 2.23 -12.49
C LEU A 245 -11.10 1.44 -12.00
N GLY A 246 -12.32 1.76 -12.40
CA GLY A 246 -13.53 1.02 -12.01
C GLY A 246 -13.46 -0.45 -12.35
N HIS A 247 -12.85 -0.82 -13.48
CA HIS A 247 -12.69 -2.22 -13.91
C HIS A 247 -11.69 -3.01 -13.04
N TRP A 248 -10.71 -2.35 -12.42
CA TRP A 248 -9.71 -2.97 -11.55
C TRP A 248 -10.21 -3.26 -10.15
N LEU A 249 -11.21 -2.52 -9.74
CA LEU A 249 -11.74 -2.54 -8.38
C LEU A 249 -12.98 -3.43 -8.28
N ARG A 250 -13.04 -4.52 -9.06
CA ARG A 250 -14.18 -5.47 -9.14
C ARG A 250 -14.72 -5.91 -7.77
N ILE A 251 -13.96 -5.74 -6.70
CA ILE A 251 -14.36 -6.11 -5.35
C ILE A 251 -15.12 -4.98 -4.65
N ASP A 252 -14.94 -3.75 -5.07
CA ASP A 252 -15.44 -2.58 -4.34
C ASP A 252 -16.75 -2.00 -4.92
N LEU A 253 -17.34 -2.60 -5.94
CA LEU A 253 -18.65 -2.21 -6.47
C LEU A 253 -18.84 -0.67 -6.53
N ASP A 254 -17.87 0.05 -7.06
CA ASP A 254 -17.81 1.53 -7.15
C ASP A 254 -17.77 2.28 -5.80
N ASP A 255 -17.75 1.59 -4.65
CA ASP A 255 -17.78 2.22 -3.32
C ASP A 255 -16.53 3.07 -3.02
N TRP A 256 -15.45 2.90 -3.76
CA TRP A 256 -14.15 3.52 -3.49
C TRP A 256 -14.15 5.06 -3.64
N ARG A 257 -15.07 5.62 -4.44
CA ARG A 257 -15.27 7.08 -4.60
C ARG A 257 -16.72 7.54 -4.40
N MET A 258 -17.58 6.70 -3.84
CA MET A 258 -18.96 7.09 -3.55
C MET A 258 -19.05 8.01 -2.34
N ARG A 259 -19.92 9.02 -2.43
CA ARG A 259 -20.26 9.88 -1.30
C ARG A 259 -20.85 9.07 -0.16
N GLN A 260 -20.26 9.20 1.02
CA GLN A 260 -20.62 8.38 2.19
C GLN A 260 -21.63 9.10 3.06
N GLY A 261 -22.74 8.43 3.37
CA GLY A 261 -23.81 8.94 4.23
C GLY A 261 -23.48 8.91 5.72
N GLY A 262 -24.32 9.56 6.53
CA GLY A 262 -24.12 9.73 7.97
C GLY A 262 -24.02 8.41 8.75
N LEU A 263 -24.79 7.37 8.39
CA LEU A 263 -24.74 6.06 9.03
C LEU A 263 -23.39 5.37 8.85
N LEU A 264 -22.85 5.36 7.63
CA LEU A 264 -21.55 4.77 7.35
C LEU A 264 -20.43 5.55 8.08
N ARG A 265 -20.48 6.87 8.09
CA ARG A 265 -19.55 7.73 8.85
C ARG A 265 -19.63 7.47 10.36
N ALA A 266 -20.83 7.25 10.92
CA ALA A 266 -20.99 6.87 12.31
C ALA A 266 -20.38 5.50 12.63
N TYR A 267 -20.58 4.53 11.74
CA TYR A 267 -19.92 3.22 11.84
C TYR A 267 -18.39 3.37 11.78
N GLN A 268 -17.85 4.12 10.83
CA GLN A 268 -16.41 4.37 10.70
C GLN A 268 -15.83 5.03 11.97
N ARG A 269 -16.54 5.97 12.59
CA ARG A 269 -16.14 6.53 13.89
C ARG A 269 -16.00 5.47 14.98
N SER A 270 -16.91 4.50 15.02
CA SER A 270 -16.82 3.40 15.99
C SER A 270 -15.57 2.54 15.82
N ARG A 271 -15.01 2.49 14.61
CA ARG A 271 -13.85 1.65 14.27
C ARG A 271 -12.55 2.15 14.91
N PHE A 272 -12.43 3.42 15.22
CA PHE A 272 -11.26 3.92 15.96
C PHE A 272 -11.09 3.22 17.32
N ARG A 273 -12.21 2.96 18.02
CA ARG A 273 -12.17 2.20 19.28
C ARG A 273 -11.69 0.75 19.08
N VAL A 274 -11.94 0.17 17.91
CA VAL A 274 -11.45 -1.18 17.58
C VAL A 274 -9.95 -1.15 17.34
N ILE A 275 -9.48 -0.16 16.59
CA ILE A 275 -8.06 0.06 16.32
C ILE A 275 -7.29 0.19 17.65
N ASP A 276 -7.80 1.00 18.57
CA ASP A 276 -7.15 1.23 19.88
C ASP A 276 -7.11 -0.03 20.74
N ARG A 277 -8.23 -0.76 20.82
CA ARG A 277 -8.28 -2.03 21.57
C ARG A 277 -7.40 -3.13 21.01
N GLU A 278 -7.15 -3.14 19.71
CA GLU A 278 -6.30 -4.15 19.05
C GLU A 278 -4.82 -3.82 19.14
N ARG A 279 -4.43 -2.59 19.43
CA ARG A 279 -3.05 -2.14 19.43
C ARG A 279 -2.12 -3.04 20.23
N GLU A 280 -2.41 -3.23 21.52
CA GLU A 280 -1.58 -4.05 22.43
C GLU A 280 -1.56 -5.53 22.01
N ARG A 281 -2.68 -6.04 21.52
CA ARG A 281 -2.77 -7.42 21.03
C ARG A 281 -1.96 -7.63 19.76
N ARG A 282 -1.91 -6.62 18.87
CA ARG A 282 -1.06 -6.65 17.68
C ARG A 282 0.40 -6.60 18.06
N LEU A 283 0.77 -5.71 18.98
CA LEU A 283 2.13 -5.60 19.49
C LEU A 283 2.62 -6.93 20.08
N ALA A 284 1.83 -7.56 20.96
CA ALA A 284 2.14 -8.86 21.53
C ALA A 284 2.27 -9.97 20.46
N GLY A 285 1.44 -9.92 19.43
CA GLY A 285 1.54 -10.87 18.32
C GLY A 285 2.77 -10.65 17.44
N VAL A 286 3.16 -9.42 17.20
CA VAL A 286 4.41 -9.09 16.52
C VAL A 286 5.60 -9.57 17.33
N GLU A 287 5.62 -9.29 18.64
CA GLU A 287 6.70 -9.73 19.55
C GLU A 287 6.88 -11.25 19.54
N LEU A 288 5.79 -12.00 19.52
CA LEU A 288 5.86 -13.45 19.39
C LEU A 288 6.44 -13.89 18.05
N LEU A 289 5.95 -13.32 16.94
CA LEU A 289 6.33 -13.77 15.58
C LEU A 289 7.75 -13.35 15.21
N ARG A 290 8.23 -12.17 15.67
CA ARG A 290 9.59 -11.71 15.37
C ARG A 290 10.69 -12.58 15.99
N GLY A 291 10.40 -13.30 17.07
CA GLY A 291 11.30 -14.24 17.71
C GLY A 291 11.35 -15.62 17.06
N LEU A 292 10.57 -15.87 16.00
CA LEU A 292 10.51 -17.16 15.32
C LEU A 292 11.47 -17.21 14.14
N PRO A 293 11.93 -18.41 13.73
CA PRO A 293 12.90 -18.57 12.65
C PRO A 293 12.40 -18.07 11.28
N TRP A 294 11.10 -17.94 11.11
CA TRP A 294 10.48 -17.46 9.87
C TRP A 294 10.39 -15.92 9.78
N ALA A 295 10.69 -15.18 10.84
CA ALA A 295 10.57 -13.71 10.81
C ALA A 295 11.46 -13.12 9.70
N ALA A 296 10.88 -12.25 8.86
CA ALA A 296 11.69 -11.49 7.92
C ALA A 296 12.71 -10.63 8.68
N ARG A 297 13.91 -10.44 8.12
CA ARG A 297 15.03 -9.77 8.82
C ARG A 297 14.66 -8.36 9.30
N GLY A 298 13.92 -7.60 8.48
CA GLY A 298 13.48 -6.26 8.85
C GLY A 298 12.59 -6.23 10.08
N VAL A 299 11.75 -7.27 10.28
CA VAL A 299 10.92 -7.40 11.50
C VAL A 299 11.75 -7.89 12.68
N ALA A 300 12.60 -8.88 12.49
CA ALA A 300 13.45 -9.43 13.55
C ALA A 300 14.42 -8.39 14.10
N GLY A 301 15.00 -7.54 13.23
CA GLY A 301 15.99 -6.52 13.58
C GLY A 301 15.42 -5.18 14.04
N SER A 302 14.10 -4.95 13.92
CA SER A 302 13.49 -3.67 14.29
C SER A 302 12.79 -3.74 15.65
N PRO A 303 12.62 -2.61 16.34
CA PRO A 303 11.75 -2.55 17.52
C PRO A 303 10.33 -3.01 17.17
N PRO A 304 9.63 -3.69 18.09
CA PRO A 304 8.29 -4.17 17.82
C PRO A 304 7.32 -3.00 17.64
N ALA A 305 6.51 -3.06 16.57
CA ALA A 305 5.45 -2.11 16.28
C ALA A 305 4.13 -2.85 16.03
N PRO A 306 2.97 -2.23 16.26
CA PRO A 306 1.66 -2.89 16.09
C PRO A 306 1.28 -3.00 14.61
N LEU A 307 2.01 -3.83 13.87
CA LEU A 307 1.89 -4.01 12.43
C LEU A 307 0.49 -4.47 11.99
N LEU A 308 0.12 -4.15 10.76
CA LEU A 308 -1.07 -4.72 10.12
C LEU A 308 -0.88 -6.21 9.84
N ARG A 309 0.30 -6.57 9.31
CA ARG A 309 0.74 -7.93 9.03
C ARG A 309 2.20 -8.07 9.44
N VAL A 310 2.57 -9.27 9.84
CA VAL A 310 3.96 -9.62 10.10
C VAL A 310 4.47 -10.40 8.91
N PRO A 311 5.46 -9.90 8.16
CA PRO A 311 6.08 -10.64 7.08
C PRO A 311 6.94 -11.77 7.66
N LEU A 312 6.66 -13.00 7.22
CA LEU A 312 7.47 -14.20 7.47
C LEU A 312 8.09 -14.65 6.16
N ALA A 313 9.32 -15.13 6.18
CA ALA A 313 10.03 -15.64 4.99
C ALA A 313 10.06 -17.17 5.00
N VAL A 314 9.46 -17.79 4.00
CA VAL A 314 9.31 -19.24 3.88
C VAL A 314 9.71 -19.75 2.48
N GLU A 315 10.23 -20.97 2.38
CA GLU A 315 10.68 -21.55 1.10
C GLU A 315 9.52 -21.71 0.10
N ASP A 316 8.47 -22.41 0.50
CA ASP A 316 7.27 -22.66 -0.30
C ASP A 316 6.09 -21.86 0.26
N ARG A 317 6.06 -20.55 -0.05
CA ARG A 317 5.00 -19.65 0.42
C ARG A 317 3.61 -20.11 -0.04
N ASP A 318 3.45 -20.49 -1.30
CA ASP A 318 2.13 -20.80 -1.87
C ASP A 318 1.57 -22.11 -1.28
N GLY A 319 2.39 -23.11 -1.09
CA GLY A 319 2.01 -24.34 -0.40
C GLY A 319 1.63 -24.09 1.06
N VAL A 320 2.38 -23.23 1.76
CA VAL A 320 2.07 -22.82 3.14
C VAL A 320 0.77 -22.06 3.22
N VAL A 321 0.53 -21.13 2.29
CA VAL A 321 -0.74 -20.39 2.20
C VAL A 321 -1.92 -21.35 2.04
N ALA A 322 -1.86 -22.26 1.07
CA ALA A 322 -2.92 -23.25 0.83
C ALA A 322 -3.15 -24.14 2.07
N ALA A 323 -2.09 -24.50 2.79
CA ALA A 323 -2.19 -25.26 4.03
C ALA A 323 -2.85 -24.47 5.16
N LEU A 324 -2.44 -23.23 5.38
CA LEU A 324 -3.04 -22.33 6.37
C LEU A 324 -4.54 -22.11 6.13
N GLU A 325 -4.94 -21.94 4.86
CA GLU A 325 -6.35 -21.79 4.49
C GLU A 325 -7.18 -23.01 4.83
N ARG A 326 -6.67 -24.22 4.59
CA ARG A 326 -7.33 -25.46 5.01
C ARG A 326 -7.59 -25.48 6.52
N HIS A 327 -6.70 -24.90 7.29
CA HIS A 327 -6.84 -24.71 8.74
C HIS A 327 -7.64 -23.47 9.15
N GLY A 328 -8.21 -22.71 8.18
CA GLY A 328 -9.02 -21.51 8.41
C GLY A 328 -8.22 -20.29 8.87
N VAL A 329 -6.95 -20.25 8.53
CA VAL A 329 -6.10 -19.07 8.65
C VAL A 329 -5.87 -18.53 7.25
N VAL A 330 -6.44 -17.35 6.97
CA VAL A 330 -6.22 -16.64 5.69
C VAL A 330 -5.10 -15.63 5.91
N PRO A 331 -3.96 -15.77 5.22
CA PRO A 331 -2.88 -14.79 5.24
C PRO A 331 -3.32 -13.44 4.69
N GLY A 332 -2.46 -12.43 4.79
CA GLY A 332 -2.66 -11.16 4.13
C GLY A 332 -2.47 -11.26 2.61
N PHE A 333 -2.73 -10.17 1.91
CA PHE A 333 -2.45 -10.09 0.47
C PHE A 333 -0.95 -10.27 0.22
N VAL A 334 -0.66 -11.09 -0.76
CA VAL A 334 0.68 -11.31 -1.29
C VAL A 334 0.76 -10.51 -2.59
N TYR A 335 1.71 -9.60 -2.66
CA TYR A 335 1.94 -8.76 -3.83
C TYR A 335 2.98 -9.43 -4.74
N ASP A 336 2.54 -10.49 -5.43
CA ASP A 336 3.34 -11.29 -6.34
C ASP A 336 2.54 -11.52 -7.64
N PRO A 337 3.08 -11.23 -8.81
CA PRO A 337 4.46 -10.78 -9.07
C PRO A 337 4.72 -9.33 -8.64
N PRO A 338 6.01 -8.88 -8.62
CA PRO A 338 6.34 -7.47 -8.38
C PRO A 338 5.79 -6.58 -9.49
N LEU A 339 5.58 -5.29 -9.19
CA LEU A 339 4.84 -4.37 -10.07
C LEU A 339 5.41 -4.21 -11.47
N ASP A 340 6.70 -4.39 -11.66
CA ASP A 340 7.35 -4.29 -12.96
C ASP A 340 7.01 -5.45 -13.91
N ASP A 341 6.61 -6.62 -13.39
CA ASP A 341 6.09 -7.71 -14.22
C ASP A 341 4.75 -7.33 -14.91
N TYR A 342 4.02 -6.36 -14.36
CA TYR A 342 2.84 -5.78 -14.98
C TYR A 342 3.18 -4.68 -15.99
N LEU A 343 4.42 -4.19 -15.99
CA LEU A 343 4.87 -3.06 -16.77
C LEU A 343 5.54 -3.46 -18.09
N GLY A 344 5.40 -4.70 -18.55
CA GLY A 344 5.86 -5.08 -19.89
C GLY A 344 5.38 -4.12 -21.00
N LEU A 345 4.33 -3.34 -20.71
CA LEU A 345 3.78 -2.29 -21.57
C LEU A 345 4.25 -0.86 -21.20
N VAL A 346 4.93 -0.69 -20.05
CA VAL A 346 5.41 0.62 -19.58
C VAL A 346 6.91 0.53 -19.32
N PRO A 347 7.74 1.42 -19.91
CA PRO A 347 9.19 1.39 -19.68
C PRO A 347 9.51 1.65 -18.20
N ALA A 348 9.76 0.60 -17.47
CA ALA A 348 10.32 0.64 -16.12
C ALA A 348 11.66 -0.10 -16.16
N GLY A 349 12.62 0.35 -15.36
CA GLY A 349 13.91 -0.31 -15.28
C GLY A 349 13.79 -1.78 -14.86
N PRO A 350 14.87 -2.57 -14.95
CA PRO A 350 14.85 -3.98 -14.59
C PRO A 350 14.48 -4.18 -13.13
N THR A 351 13.62 -5.18 -12.86
CA THR A 351 13.21 -5.52 -11.48
C THR A 351 14.43 -5.91 -10.65
N PRO A 352 14.61 -5.28 -9.49
CA PRO A 352 15.63 -5.71 -8.56
C PRO A 352 15.39 -7.16 -8.11
N GLU A 353 16.44 -7.95 -8.09
CA GLU A 353 16.40 -9.36 -7.62
C GLU A 353 15.80 -9.47 -6.20
N ALA A 354 16.08 -8.47 -5.34
CA ALA A 354 15.51 -8.35 -4.00
C ALA A 354 13.98 -8.29 -4.01
N ALA A 355 13.37 -7.55 -4.94
CA ALA A 355 11.91 -7.48 -5.07
C ALA A 355 11.32 -8.84 -5.47
N ARG A 356 11.92 -9.52 -6.45
CA ARG A 356 11.48 -10.86 -6.88
C ARG A 356 11.60 -11.89 -5.77
N TRP A 357 12.69 -11.85 -5.00
CA TRP A 357 12.83 -12.70 -3.85
C TRP A 357 11.75 -12.41 -2.79
N TRP A 358 11.56 -11.15 -2.44
CA TRP A 358 10.59 -10.72 -1.44
C TRP A 358 9.18 -11.16 -1.81
N THR A 359 8.71 -10.83 -3.01
CA THR A 359 7.36 -11.17 -3.46
C THR A 359 7.09 -12.67 -3.52
N ARG A 360 8.12 -13.47 -3.82
CA ARG A 360 8.01 -14.93 -3.90
C ARG A 360 7.96 -15.62 -2.54
N HIS A 361 8.72 -15.14 -1.57
CA HIS A 361 8.95 -15.86 -0.31
C HIS A 361 8.21 -15.29 0.90
N VAL A 362 7.72 -14.06 0.84
CA VAL A 362 7.11 -13.42 1.99
C VAL A 362 5.66 -13.84 2.18
N LEU A 363 5.38 -14.30 3.41
CA LEU A 363 4.07 -14.70 3.91
C LEU A 363 3.59 -13.66 4.93
N PRO A 364 2.65 -12.76 4.60
CA PRO A 364 2.13 -11.76 5.52
C PRO A 364 1.04 -12.34 6.42
N VAL A 365 1.28 -12.44 7.72
CA VAL A 365 0.35 -13.02 8.68
C VAL A 365 -0.25 -11.99 9.63
N ASP A 366 -1.50 -12.21 10.06
CA ASP A 366 -2.17 -11.32 11.04
C ASP A 366 -1.57 -11.54 12.44
N PRO A 367 -0.96 -10.53 13.08
CA PRO A 367 -0.42 -10.64 14.43
C PRO A 367 -1.48 -11.04 15.47
N LEU A 368 -2.74 -10.73 15.25
CA LEU A 368 -3.84 -11.18 16.14
C LEU A 368 -4.04 -12.70 16.14
N ARG A 369 -3.42 -13.42 15.20
CA ARG A 369 -3.45 -14.88 15.09
C ARG A 369 -2.07 -15.52 15.30
N ALA A 370 -1.11 -14.79 15.83
CA ALA A 370 0.29 -15.16 15.95
C ALA A 370 0.50 -16.56 16.54
N ARG A 371 -0.07 -16.85 17.70
CA ARG A 371 0.06 -18.17 18.35
C ARG A 371 -0.43 -19.33 17.48
N ARG A 372 -1.57 -19.13 16.80
CA ARG A 372 -2.15 -20.17 15.93
C ARG A 372 -1.28 -20.40 14.70
N VAL A 373 -0.78 -19.33 14.10
CA VAL A 373 0.12 -19.40 12.93
C VAL A 373 1.41 -20.12 13.34
N ALA A 374 2.06 -19.72 14.43
CA ALA A 374 3.29 -20.34 14.90
C ALA A 374 3.14 -21.87 15.09
N VAL A 375 2.09 -22.32 15.77
CA VAL A 375 1.81 -23.75 15.98
C VAL A 375 1.56 -24.48 14.66
N LEU A 376 0.88 -23.86 13.69
CA LEU A 376 0.61 -24.50 12.41
C LEU A 376 1.88 -24.61 11.57
N LEU A 377 2.70 -23.55 11.49
CA LEU A 377 3.96 -23.58 10.76
C LEU A 377 4.92 -24.64 11.30
N ASP A 378 5.03 -24.74 12.62
CA ASP A 378 5.84 -25.74 13.31
C ASP A 378 5.35 -27.18 12.99
N ARG A 379 4.05 -27.46 13.19
CA ARG A 379 3.44 -28.78 12.89
C ARG A 379 3.57 -29.21 11.43
N MET A 380 3.57 -28.26 10.51
CA MET A 380 3.73 -28.52 9.09
C MET A 380 5.20 -28.66 8.68
N GLY A 381 6.14 -28.45 9.59
CA GLY A 381 7.58 -28.50 9.28
C GLY A 381 7.99 -27.44 8.25
N VAL A 382 7.38 -26.25 8.27
CA VAL A 382 7.65 -25.18 7.31
C VAL A 382 9.09 -24.72 7.45
N ARG A 383 9.81 -24.67 6.33
CA ARG A 383 11.20 -24.21 6.31
C ARG A 383 11.27 -22.71 6.17
N PRO A 384 12.06 -22.02 7.02
CA PRO A 384 12.39 -20.63 6.80
C PRO A 384 13.34 -20.47 5.61
N THR A 385 13.33 -19.28 5.01
CA THR A 385 14.31 -18.91 3.99
C THR A 385 14.94 -17.55 4.34
N ALA A 386 16.11 -17.28 3.80
CA ALA A 386 16.81 -16.02 4.00
C ALA A 386 16.97 -15.29 2.65
N PRO A 387 16.89 -13.95 2.64
CA PRO A 387 17.16 -13.19 1.44
C PRO A 387 18.59 -13.38 0.94
N PRO A 388 18.83 -13.19 -0.37
CA PRO A 388 20.18 -13.18 -0.91
C PRO A 388 21.01 -12.08 -0.21
N PRO A 389 22.34 -12.27 -0.11
CA PRO A 389 23.19 -11.22 0.44
C PRO A 389 23.01 -9.93 -0.38
N PRO A 390 23.07 -8.75 0.27
CA PRO A 390 22.99 -7.48 -0.44
C PRO A 390 24.09 -7.42 -1.51
N ARG A 391 23.75 -6.98 -2.71
CA ARG A 391 24.77 -6.73 -3.73
C ARG A 391 25.65 -5.58 -3.24
N SER A 392 26.95 -5.76 -3.30
CA SER A 392 27.88 -4.65 -3.13
C SER A 392 27.56 -3.55 -4.14
N PRO A 393 27.58 -2.28 -3.75
CA PRO A 393 27.38 -1.19 -4.70
C PRO A 393 28.36 -1.37 -5.87
N ALA A 394 27.88 -1.18 -7.09
CA ALA A 394 28.74 -1.21 -8.27
C ALA A 394 29.87 -0.18 -8.06
N PRO A 395 31.11 -0.50 -8.42
CA PRO A 395 32.19 0.48 -8.34
C PRO A 395 31.82 1.72 -9.16
N PRO A 396 32.17 2.92 -8.69
CA PRO A 396 31.88 4.14 -9.43
C PRO A 396 32.45 4.01 -10.85
N PRO A 397 31.74 4.55 -11.87
CA PRO A 397 32.24 4.53 -13.23
C PRO A 397 33.64 5.14 -13.26
N ALA A 398 34.56 4.48 -13.95
CA ALA A 398 35.92 4.97 -14.09
C ALA A 398 35.87 6.41 -14.65
N PRO A 399 36.72 7.32 -14.13
CA PRO A 399 36.73 8.69 -14.64
C PRO A 399 36.99 8.65 -16.16
N SER A 400 36.11 9.30 -16.91
CA SER A 400 36.26 9.42 -18.36
C SER A 400 37.63 10.02 -18.66
N ALA A 401 38.42 9.34 -19.49
CA ALA A 401 39.72 9.82 -19.94
C ALA A 401 39.58 11.24 -20.52
N PRO A 402 40.49 12.16 -20.18
CA PRO A 402 40.44 13.51 -20.75
C PRO A 402 40.50 13.44 -22.28
N ALA A 403 39.57 14.14 -22.91
CA ALA A 403 39.56 14.27 -24.36
C ALA A 403 40.96 14.76 -24.84
N ALA A 404 41.58 13.99 -25.71
CA ALA A 404 42.85 14.37 -26.31
C ALA A 404 42.65 15.71 -27.04
N GLU A 405 43.32 16.77 -26.56
CA GLU A 405 43.41 18.03 -27.26
C GLU A 405 44.08 17.80 -28.60
N GLY A 406 43.30 17.92 -29.64
CA GLY A 406 43.79 17.88 -31.01
C GLY A 406 44.70 19.08 -31.25
N THR A 407 46.00 18.85 -31.30
CA THR A 407 47.01 19.78 -31.81
C THR A 407 46.70 20.08 -33.28
N GLY A 408 46.04 21.20 -33.50
CA GLY A 408 45.90 21.78 -34.82
C GLY A 408 47.26 22.29 -35.30
N ALA A 409 47.91 21.58 -36.22
CA ALA A 409 49.02 22.08 -36.98
C ALA A 409 48.45 23.04 -38.06
N ARG A 410 48.82 24.31 -37.96
CA ARG A 410 48.74 25.26 -39.09
C ARG A 410 49.83 24.92 -40.08
N MET A 411 49.49 24.79 -41.33
CA MET A 411 50.25 25.22 -42.51
C MET A 411 49.28 25.76 -43.56
#